data_df9b446a3c59ba0d11448902a2b55203
#
_entry.id   df9b446a3c59ba0d11448902a2b55203
#
_cell.length_a   1.000
_cell.length_b   1.000
_cell.length_c   1.000
_cell.angle_alpha   90.00
_cell.angle_beta   90.00
_cell.angle_gamma   90.00
#
_symmetry.space_group_name_H-M   'P 1'
#
loop_
_entity.id
_entity.type
_entity.pdbx_description
1 polymer ?
#
loop_
_entity_poly.entity_id
_entity_poly.type
_entity_poly.pdbx_seq_one_letter_code
_entity_poly.pdbx_strand_id
1 'polypeptide(L)'
;LVDSSTNIFWTRALLGVGEAPLFLAGTRVLVHWFSAEERGSAIGLFNGSASLGPALAPPFLLAIMAWWGWRDMSVLVGVINLLLAVIWIVYYRDPVSGEVSAPTPAHSARASLRSALKDDLGYLLRQRNTWAATAGYTGVVYLSSLYVTWLPAWLEKTENLSVIQAGLLSAFPQIFSFLGCFMGGRLMDMISQRGVAPLVACRRTVVLSMLACAILTGTLALQPGSIPAIVLLTFTLFASGVAVSCGWTLGTLIVTENRVATLEAIQNTGASLGGVLAPLLTGILATRYGSFGPAFILACGIGLVSVVMYHKGFSGRTLKS
;
A
#
# COMPACT_ATOMS: atom_id res chain seq x y z
N LEU A 1 29.00 11.84 -5.06
CA LEU A 1 29.09 10.37 -5.15
C LEU A 1 28.15 9.75 -6.19
N VAL A 2 27.17 10.47 -6.68
CA VAL A 2 26.20 9.98 -7.68
C VAL A 2 26.20 10.98 -8.83
N ASP A 3 27.14 10.77 -9.77
CA ASP A 3 27.38 11.71 -10.89
C ASP A 3 26.92 11.14 -12.25
N SER A 4 26.35 9.92 -12.26
CA SER A 4 25.80 9.33 -13.47
C SER A 4 24.42 8.70 -13.24
N SER A 5 23.59 8.64 -14.28
CA SER A 5 22.29 7.99 -14.28
C SER A 5 22.37 6.51 -13.88
N THR A 6 23.48 5.84 -14.22
CA THR A 6 23.75 4.46 -13.85
C THR A 6 23.90 4.29 -12.33
N ASN A 7 24.59 5.23 -11.68
CA ASN A 7 24.75 5.22 -10.22
C ASN A 7 23.41 5.46 -9.51
N ILE A 8 22.56 6.34 -10.04
CA ILE A 8 21.20 6.58 -9.53
C ILE A 8 20.38 5.28 -9.63
N PHE A 9 20.47 4.58 -10.76
CA PHE A 9 19.76 3.33 -10.97
C PHE A 9 20.18 2.27 -9.91
N TRP A 10 21.48 2.05 -9.71
CA TRP A 10 21.96 1.07 -8.75
C TRP A 10 21.64 1.43 -7.29
N THR A 11 21.73 2.70 -6.93
CA THR A 11 21.32 3.14 -5.57
C THR A 11 19.83 2.93 -5.34
N ARG A 12 18.97 3.18 -6.32
CA ARG A 12 17.54 2.88 -6.24
C ARG A 12 17.23 1.39 -6.17
N ALA A 13 17.97 0.58 -6.92
CA ALA A 13 17.83 -0.88 -6.87
C ALA A 13 18.21 -1.44 -5.48
N LEU A 14 19.33 -0.98 -4.91
CA LEU A 14 19.74 -1.35 -3.56
C LEU A 14 18.75 -0.90 -2.49
N LEU A 15 18.22 0.33 -2.61
CA LEU A 15 17.17 0.83 -1.73
C LEU A 15 15.93 -0.08 -1.78
N GLY A 16 15.47 -0.45 -2.98
CA GLY A 16 14.33 -1.35 -3.15
C GLY A 16 14.54 -2.72 -2.52
N VAL A 17 15.75 -3.28 -2.60
CA VAL A 17 16.10 -4.54 -1.90
C VAL A 17 16.02 -4.37 -0.38
N GLY A 18 16.49 -3.23 0.15
CA GLY A 18 16.41 -2.91 1.58
C GLY A 18 14.98 -2.69 2.08
N GLU A 19 14.12 -2.11 1.25
CA GLU A 19 12.71 -1.83 1.59
C GLU A 19 11.80 -3.04 1.45
N ALA A 20 12.14 -4.02 0.60
CA ALA A 20 11.29 -5.17 0.29
C ALA A 20 10.78 -5.94 1.54
N PRO A 21 11.56 -6.19 2.59
CA PRO A 21 11.07 -6.90 3.78
C PRO A 21 10.27 -6.02 4.75
N LEU A 22 10.25 -4.68 4.59
CA LEU A 22 9.71 -3.75 5.58
C LEU A 22 8.24 -4.03 5.92
N PHE A 23 7.38 -4.10 4.90
CA PHE A 23 5.96 -4.35 5.10
C PHE A 23 5.68 -5.75 5.66
N LEU A 24 6.41 -6.75 5.19
CA LEU A 24 6.27 -8.14 5.65
C LEU A 24 6.69 -8.28 7.12
N ALA A 25 7.83 -7.71 7.49
CA ALA A 25 8.33 -7.70 8.84
C ALA A 25 7.39 -6.91 9.78
N GLY A 26 6.95 -5.73 9.36
CA GLY A 26 6.01 -4.91 10.11
C GLY A 26 4.69 -5.62 10.36
N THR A 27 4.10 -6.24 9.34
CA THR A 27 2.86 -7.01 9.51
C THR A 27 3.05 -8.19 10.45
N ARG A 28 4.19 -8.90 10.37
CA ARG A 28 4.49 -9.98 11.28
C ARG A 28 4.53 -9.50 12.75
N VAL A 29 5.16 -8.37 13.00
CA VAL A 29 5.16 -7.74 14.35
C VAL A 29 3.73 -7.47 14.81
N LEU A 30 2.91 -6.84 13.96
CA LEU A 30 1.52 -6.53 14.29
C LEU A 30 0.67 -7.78 14.56
N VAL A 31 0.87 -8.84 13.79
CA VAL A 31 0.17 -10.13 13.99
C VAL A 31 0.55 -10.76 15.33
N HIS A 32 1.78 -10.57 15.80
CA HIS A 32 2.24 -11.12 17.08
C HIS A 32 1.80 -10.29 18.30
N TRP A 33 1.62 -8.97 18.14
CA TRP A 33 1.29 -8.08 19.27
C TRP A 33 -0.21 -7.78 19.40
N PHE A 34 -1.00 -7.95 18.34
CA PHE A 34 -2.42 -7.58 18.32
C PHE A 34 -3.32 -8.79 18.08
N SER A 35 -4.44 -8.87 18.80
CA SER A 35 -5.49 -9.86 18.58
C SER A 35 -6.15 -9.71 17.20
N ALA A 36 -6.85 -10.74 16.73
CA ALA A 36 -7.53 -10.70 15.43
C ALA A 36 -8.59 -9.58 15.34
N GLU A 37 -9.18 -9.21 16.49
CA GLU A 37 -10.22 -8.17 16.62
C GLU A 37 -9.66 -6.74 16.56
N GLU A 38 -8.39 -6.54 16.95
CA GLU A 38 -7.72 -5.23 17.01
C GLU A 38 -6.72 -5.02 15.88
N ARG A 39 -6.40 -6.09 15.15
CA ARG A 39 -5.39 -6.15 14.10
C ARG A 39 -5.69 -5.18 12.95
N GLY A 40 -6.97 -4.97 12.64
CA GLY A 40 -7.40 -4.05 11.59
C GLY A 40 -6.96 -2.61 11.84
N SER A 41 -7.19 -2.09 13.04
CA SER A 41 -6.76 -0.74 13.43
C SER A 41 -5.24 -0.59 13.41
N ALA A 42 -4.50 -1.59 13.90
CA ALA A 42 -3.04 -1.58 13.94
C ALA A 42 -2.44 -1.61 12.52
N ILE A 43 -2.93 -2.49 11.64
CA ILE A 43 -2.52 -2.55 10.23
C ILE A 43 -2.96 -1.29 9.49
N GLY A 44 -4.14 -0.74 9.81
CA GLY A 44 -4.63 0.51 9.23
C GLY A 44 -3.71 1.69 9.54
N LEU A 45 -3.23 1.82 10.77
CA LEU A 45 -2.27 2.84 11.17
C LEU A 45 -0.91 2.62 10.48
N PHE A 46 -0.42 1.39 10.45
CA PHE A 46 0.84 1.02 9.82
C PHE A 46 0.85 1.33 8.31
N ASN A 47 -0.16 0.86 7.58
CA ASN A 47 -0.29 1.17 6.15
C ASN A 47 -0.58 2.66 5.89
N GLY A 48 -1.33 3.31 6.78
CA GLY A 48 -1.61 4.74 6.71
C GLY A 48 -0.34 5.58 6.79
N SER A 49 0.65 5.17 7.58
CA SER A 49 1.93 5.88 7.69
C SER A 49 2.65 5.98 6.34
N ALA A 50 2.49 4.99 5.46
CA ALA A 50 3.00 5.03 4.09
C ALA A 50 2.34 6.11 3.21
N SER A 51 1.08 6.48 3.50
CA SER A 51 0.39 7.61 2.83
C SER A 51 0.76 8.96 3.45
N LEU A 52 1.12 8.96 4.73
CA LEU A 52 1.52 10.19 5.44
C LEU A 52 2.89 10.69 4.98
N GLY A 53 3.80 9.78 4.62
CA GLY A 53 5.11 10.13 4.05
C GLY A 53 5.01 11.07 2.85
N PRO A 54 4.35 10.67 1.75
CA PRO A 54 4.12 11.52 0.59
C PRO A 54 3.36 12.83 0.88
N ALA A 55 2.56 12.90 1.95
CA ALA A 55 1.89 14.12 2.36
C ALA A 55 2.85 15.11 3.06
N LEU A 56 3.68 14.61 3.95
CA LEU A 56 4.54 15.46 4.79
C LEU A 56 5.92 15.70 4.16
N ALA A 57 6.47 14.75 3.41
CA ALA A 57 7.82 14.86 2.88
C ALA A 57 8.03 16.07 1.95
N PRO A 58 7.15 16.40 0.97
CA PRO A 58 7.39 17.51 0.06
C PRO A 58 7.65 18.85 0.74
N PRO A 59 6.84 19.34 1.70
CA PRO A 59 7.10 20.61 2.36
C PRO A 59 8.44 20.65 3.09
N PHE A 60 8.81 19.57 3.78
CA PHE A 60 10.09 19.50 4.49
C PHE A 60 11.28 19.36 3.55
N LEU A 61 11.17 18.46 2.57
CA LEU A 61 12.27 18.21 1.63
C LEU A 61 12.53 19.39 0.71
N LEU A 62 11.48 20.08 0.24
CA LEU A 62 11.63 21.29 -0.57
C LEU A 62 12.29 22.43 0.22
N ALA A 63 11.92 22.62 1.49
CA ALA A 63 12.56 23.62 2.35
C ALA A 63 14.06 23.31 2.55
N ILE A 64 14.41 22.08 2.86
CA ILE A 64 15.81 21.65 3.04
C ILE A 64 16.58 21.77 1.73
N MET A 65 15.97 21.34 0.60
CA MET A 65 16.58 21.42 -0.71
C MET A 65 16.87 22.87 -1.14
N ALA A 66 16.00 23.81 -0.78
CA ALA A 66 16.17 25.23 -1.09
C ALA A 66 17.38 25.86 -0.36
N TRP A 67 17.71 25.37 0.85
CA TRP A 67 18.81 25.92 1.67
C TRP A 67 20.14 25.20 1.45
N TRP A 68 20.12 23.85 1.32
CA TRP A 68 21.34 23.03 1.30
C TRP A 68 21.52 22.22 0.01
N GLY A 69 20.54 22.27 -0.87
CA GLY A 69 20.57 21.49 -2.11
C GLY A 69 20.15 20.02 -1.92
N TRP A 70 19.96 19.33 -3.05
CA TRP A 70 19.41 17.97 -3.07
C TRP A 70 20.34 16.89 -2.50
N ARG A 71 21.68 17.12 -2.58
CA ARG A 71 22.67 16.16 -2.06
C ARG A 71 22.64 16.10 -0.53
N ASP A 72 22.68 17.26 0.11
CA ASP A 72 22.67 17.34 1.58
C ASP A 72 21.32 16.93 2.16
N MET A 73 20.21 17.25 1.47
CA MET A 73 18.90 16.72 1.78
C MET A 73 18.90 15.18 1.77
N SER A 74 19.49 14.54 0.76
CA SER A 74 19.55 13.08 0.66
C SER A 74 20.40 12.45 1.76
N VAL A 75 21.52 13.09 2.13
CA VAL A 75 22.38 12.65 3.24
C VAL A 75 21.62 12.77 4.57
N LEU A 76 20.93 13.89 4.81
CA LEU A 76 20.15 14.09 6.03
C LEU A 76 19.06 13.02 6.20
N VAL A 77 18.31 12.72 5.12
CA VAL A 77 17.30 11.65 5.13
C VAL A 77 17.95 10.30 5.44
N GLY A 78 19.12 10.02 4.85
CA GLY A 78 19.89 8.79 5.13
C GLY A 78 20.30 8.68 6.60
N VAL A 79 20.79 9.76 7.20
CA VAL A 79 21.17 9.81 8.62
C VAL A 79 19.96 9.59 9.52
N ILE A 80 18.83 10.22 9.23
CA ILE A 80 17.59 10.04 10.00
C ILE A 80 17.15 8.56 9.95
N ASN A 81 17.19 7.92 8.78
CA ASN A 81 16.84 6.50 8.65
C ASN A 81 17.80 5.59 9.45
N LEU A 82 19.10 5.89 9.46
CA LEU A 82 20.07 5.14 10.27
C LEU A 82 19.81 5.30 11.78
N LEU A 83 19.49 6.51 12.24
CA LEU A 83 19.11 6.74 13.62
C LEU A 83 17.86 5.98 14.03
N LEU A 84 16.83 5.97 13.16
CA LEU A 84 15.61 5.19 13.38
C LEU A 84 15.89 3.69 13.43
N ALA A 85 16.80 3.18 12.57
CA ALA A 85 17.20 1.78 12.60
C ALA A 85 17.92 1.42 13.92
N VAL A 86 18.80 2.29 14.42
CA VAL A 86 19.48 2.09 15.72
C VAL A 86 18.45 2.11 16.86
N ILE A 87 17.52 3.07 16.85
CA ILE A 87 16.44 3.13 17.85
C ILE A 87 15.63 1.84 17.81
N TRP A 88 15.26 1.36 16.64
CA TRP A 88 14.54 0.10 16.48
C TRP A 88 15.29 -1.09 17.08
N ILE A 89 16.58 -1.26 16.76
CA ILE A 89 17.42 -2.36 17.27
C ILE A 89 17.56 -2.32 18.80
N VAL A 90 17.62 -1.11 19.38
CA VAL A 90 17.81 -0.95 20.84
C VAL A 90 16.50 -1.20 21.60
N TYR A 91 15.37 -0.73 21.08
CA TYR A 91 14.11 -0.74 21.81
C TYR A 91 13.19 -1.91 21.45
N TYR A 92 13.29 -2.46 20.23
CA TYR A 92 12.44 -3.56 19.83
C TYR A 92 12.80 -4.85 20.57
N ARG A 93 11.80 -5.50 21.14
CA ARG A 93 11.91 -6.84 21.76
C ARG A 93 10.79 -7.70 21.23
N ASP A 94 11.10 -8.97 20.94
CA ASP A 94 10.05 -9.94 20.64
C ASP A 94 9.18 -10.18 21.86
N PRO A 95 7.85 -10.39 21.70
CA PRO A 95 6.94 -10.72 22.81
C PRO A 95 7.44 -12.00 23.50
N VAL A 96 7.42 -12.00 24.85
CA VAL A 96 7.85 -13.15 25.65
C VAL A 96 6.90 -14.31 25.37
N SER A 97 7.46 -15.49 25.08
CA SER A 97 6.72 -16.72 24.81
C SER A 97 5.78 -17.05 25.98
N GLY A 98 4.51 -16.75 25.84
CA GLY A 98 3.49 -16.97 26.90
C GLY A 98 2.32 -16.00 26.85
N GLU A 99 2.45 -14.82 26.26
CA GLU A 99 1.40 -13.81 26.20
C GLU A 99 0.59 -13.80 24.89
N VAL A 100 1.16 -14.35 23.81
CA VAL A 100 0.44 -14.54 22.54
C VAL A 100 0.95 -15.83 21.92
N SER A 101 0.07 -16.65 21.34
CA SER A 101 0.34 -17.96 20.75
C SER A 101 1.71 -18.09 20.09
N ALA A 102 2.59 -18.86 20.72
CA ALA A 102 3.96 -19.04 20.31
C ALA A 102 4.09 -19.70 18.93
N PRO A 103 4.90 -19.18 18.05
CA PRO A 103 5.42 -19.97 16.94
C PRO A 103 6.77 -20.59 17.34
N THR A 104 6.78 -21.82 17.25
CA THR A 104 7.76 -22.87 17.06
C THR A 104 9.24 -22.53 16.84
N PRO A 105 10.11 -23.44 17.28
CA PRO A 105 11.50 -23.30 17.63
C PRO A 105 12.44 -23.08 16.45
N ALA A 106 13.37 -22.20 16.68
CA ALA A 106 14.37 -21.78 15.73
C ALA A 106 15.66 -22.61 15.82
N HIS A 107 15.75 -23.88 15.63
CA HIS A 107 17.09 -24.48 15.59
C HIS A 107 17.34 -25.80 14.84
N SER A 108 16.47 -26.21 13.90
CA SER A 108 16.88 -27.32 13.00
C SER A 108 16.69 -27.05 11.50
N ALA A 109 16.99 -25.87 11.03
CA ALA A 109 15.99 -25.15 10.19
C ALA A 109 16.46 -24.66 8.82
N ARG A 110 17.70 -24.64 8.40
CA ARG A 110 17.97 -24.04 7.06
C ARG A 110 17.56 -24.93 5.87
N ALA A 111 17.71 -26.22 5.96
CA ALA A 111 17.24 -27.14 4.91
C ALA A 111 15.73 -27.38 5.01
N SER A 112 15.21 -27.51 6.24
CA SER A 112 13.80 -27.61 6.58
C SER A 112 13.02 -26.34 6.21
N LEU A 113 13.60 -25.15 6.42
CA LEU A 113 12.96 -23.86 6.09
C LEU A 113 12.78 -23.69 4.58
N ARG A 114 13.76 -24.09 3.77
CA ARG A 114 13.65 -24.01 2.29
C ARG A 114 12.59 -24.97 1.74
N SER A 115 12.50 -26.18 2.28
CA SER A 115 11.45 -27.12 1.87
C SER A 115 10.08 -26.63 2.29
N ALA A 116 9.93 -26.18 3.55
CA ALA A 116 8.66 -25.64 4.06
C ALA A 116 8.20 -24.41 3.26
N LEU A 117 9.09 -23.48 2.96
CA LEU A 117 8.77 -22.32 2.12
C LEU A 117 8.36 -22.72 0.71
N LYS A 118 9.02 -23.73 0.11
CA LYS A 118 8.70 -24.24 -1.23
C LYS A 118 7.34 -24.93 -1.24
N ASP A 119 7.03 -25.69 -0.20
CA ASP A 119 5.76 -26.39 -0.06
C ASP A 119 4.60 -25.40 0.20
N ASP A 120 4.81 -24.41 1.08
CA ASP A 120 3.85 -23.33 1.33
C ASP A 120 3.60 -22.48 0.08
N LEU A 121 4.65 -22.11 -0.64
CA LEU A 121 4.55 -21.37 -1.89
C LEU A 121 3.79 -22.19 -2.95
N GLY A 122 4.14 -23.47 -3.11
CA GLY A 122 3.47 -24.38 -4.04
C GLY A 122 1.99 -24.58 -3.69
N TYR A 123 1.66 -24.68 -2.40
CA TYR A 123 0.30 -24.75 -1.91
C TYR A 123 -0.48 -23.46 -2.21
N LEU A 124 0.06 -22.30 -1.81
CA LEU A 124 -0.62 -21.01 -1.96
C LEU A 124 -0.85 -20.64 -3.43
N LEU A 125 0.12 -20.89 -4.32
CA LEU A 125 -0.02 -20.60 -5.74
C LEU A 125 -1.12 -21.43 -6.44
N ARG A 126 -1.53 -22.57 -5.85
CA ARG A 126 -2.65 -23.38 -6.35
C ARG A 126 -4.01 -22.89 -5.83
N GLN A 127 -4.03 -21.99 -4.84
CA GLN A 127 -5.27 -21.55 -4.21
C GLN A 127 -5.90 -20.37 -4.96
N ARG A 128 -7.17 -20.48 -5.29
CA ARG A 128 -7.95 -19.39 -5.91
C ARG A 128 -7.97 -18.13 -5.05
N ASN A 129 -8.07 -18.26 -3.73
CA ASN A 129 -8.13 -17.14 -2.82
C ASN A 129 -6.82 -16.32 -2.83
N THR A 130 -5.66 -16.96 -3.02
CA THR A 130 -4.36 -16.28 -3.16
C THR A 130 -4.36 -15.37 -4.38
N TRP A 131 -4.78 -15.88 -5.53
CA TRP A 131 -4.82 -15.09 -6.76
C TRP A 131 -5.87 -13.97 -6.71
N ALA A 132 -7.02 -14.24 -6.06
CA ALA A 132 -8.04 -13.20 -5.85
C ALA A 132 -7.52 -12.06 -4.96
N ALA A 133 -6.83 -12.39 -3.85
CA ALA A 133 -6.21 -11.40 -2.99
C ALA A 133 -5.11 -10.62 -3.73
N THR A 134 -4.21 -11.32 -4.42
CA THR A 134 -3.09 -10.71 -5.15
C THR A 134 -3.58 -9.81 -6.28
N ALA A 135 -4.45 -10.30 -7.17
CA ALA A 135 -4.97 -9.52 -8.28
C ALA A 135 -5.82 -8.33 -7.80
N GLY A 136 -6.63 -8.53 -6.76
CA GLY A 136 -7.40 -7.46 -6.13
C GLY A 136 -6.49 -6.37 -5.58
N TYR A 137 -5.45 -6.76 -4.84
CA TYR A 137 -4.51 -5.81 -4.23
C TYR A 137 -3.59 -5.12 -5.25
N THR A 138 -3.24 -5.80 -6.34
CA THR A 138 -2.54 -5.19 -7.48
C THR A 138 -3.27 -3.96 -8.01
N GLY A 139 -4.59 -4.03 -8.15
CA GLY A 139 -5.38 -2.88 -8.59
C GLY A 139 -5.52 -1.79 -7.51
N VAL A 140 -5.56 -2.16 -6.22
CA VAL A 140 -5.52 -1.17 -5.13
C VAL A 140 -4.23 -0.36 -5.21
N VAL A 141 -3.07 -1.03 -5.34
CA VAL A 141 -1.77 -0.36 -5.41
C VAL A 141 -1.60 0.39 -6.73
N TYR A 142 -2.16 -0.11 -7.85
CA TYR A 142 -2.18 0.61 -9.11
C TYR A 142 -2.83 1.99 -8.96
N LEU A 143 -4.04 2.05 -8.39
CA LEU A 143 -4.77 3.32 -8.16
C LEU A 143 -3.99 4.24 -7.20
N SER A 144 -3.49 3.71 -6.09
CA SER A 144 -2.70 4.50 -5.13
C SER A 144 -1.44 5.08 -5.78
N SER A 145 -0.69 4.28 -6.55
CA SER A 145 0.55 4.70 -7.22
C SER A 145 0.30 5.72 -8.32
N LEU A 146 -0.83 5.60 -9.05
CA LEU A 146 -1.25 6.59 -10.02
C LEU A 146 -1.35 7.97 -9.37
N TYR A 147 -2.06 8.06 -8.26
CA TYR A 147 -2.28 9.35 -7.58
C TYR A 147 -1.01 9.88 -6.92
N VAL A 148 -0.24 9.03 -6.23
CA VAL A 148 1.02 9.46 -5.60
C VAL A 148 1.99 10.02 -6.63
N THR A 149 2.06 9.41 -7.82
CA THR A 149 3.04 9.79 -8.84
C THR A 149 2.58 10.97 -9.69
N TRP A 150 1.31 10.96 -10.11
CA TRP A 150 0.84 11.89 -11.14
C TRP A 150 0.00 13.05 -10.64
N LEU A 151 -0.48 13.02 -9.39
CA LEU A 151 -1.30 14.10 -8.85
C LEU A 151 -0.60 15.47 -8.88
N PRO A 152 0.68 15.61 -8.45
CA PRO A 152 1.37 16.90 -8.57
C PRO A 152 1.49 17.37 -10.02
N ALA A 153 1.92 16.49 -10.93
CA ALA A 153 2.07 16.82 -12.35
C ALA A 153 0.74 17.13 -13.06
N TRP A 154 -0.34 16.46 -12.62
CA TRP A 154 -1.68 16.76 -13.11
C TRP A 154 -2.14 18.15 -12.66
N LEU A 155 -1.96 18.51 -11.39
CA LEU A 155 -2.28 19.83 -10.85
C LEU A 155 -1.46 20.93 -11.54
N GLU A 156 -0.16 20.71 -11.73
CA GLU A 156 0.72 21.63 -12.42
C GLU A 156 0.24 21.92 -13.85
N LYS A 157 -0.09 20.86 -14.61
CA LYS A 157 -0.50 20.99 -16.01
C LYS A 157 -1.92 21.53 -16.19
N THR A 158 -2.85 21.16 -15.31
CA THR A 158 -4.27 21.51 -15.45
C THR A 158 -4.57 22.89 -14.86
N GLU A 159 -3.90 23.24 -13.77
CA GLU A 159 -4.16 24.47 -13.00
C GLU A 159 -3.10 25.55 -13.23
N ASN A 160 -2.09 25.30 -14.06
CA ASN A 160 -0.94 26.21 -14.27
C ASN A 160 -0.24 26.60 -12.95
N LEU A 161 -0.21 25.68 -11.97
CA LEU A 161 0.44 25.90 -10.69
C LEU A 161 1.95 25.74 -10.82
N SER A 162 2.71 26.45 -9.98
CA SER A 162 4.13 26.16 -9.82
C SER A 162 4.33 24.78 -9.19
N VAL A 163 5.52 24.17 -9.43
CA VAL A 163 5.90 22.86 -8.87
C VAL A 163 5.69 22.81 -7.36
N ILE A 164 6.02 23.91 -6.65
CA ILE A 164 5.88 24.01 -5.20
C ILE A 164 4.39 24.02 -4.80
N GLN A 165 3.57 24.82 -5.48
CA GLN A 165 2.13 24.90 -5.21
C GLN A 165 1.43 23.58 -5.49
N ALA A 166 1.73 22.93 -6.62
CA ALA A 166 1.19 21.63 -6.99
C ALA A 166 1.61 20.54 -5.97
N GLY A 167 2.87 20.55 -5.54
CA GLY A 167 3.37 19.65 -4.50
C GLY A 167 2.67 19.83 -3.16
N LEU A 168 2.48 21.07 -2.69
CA LEU A 168 1.79 21.37 -1.44
C LEU A 168 0.29 21.01 -1.53
N LEU A 169 -0.37 21.35 -2.64
CA LEU A 169 -1.79 21.06 -2.84
C LEU A 169 -2.05 19.54 -2.94
N SER A 170 -1.12 18.77 -3.52
CA SER A 170 -1.22 17.32 -3.60
C SER A 170 -1.06 16.61 -2.25
N ALA A 171 -0.46 17.28 -1.26
CA ALA A 171 -0.34 16.76 0.09
C ALA A 171 -1.71 16.62 0.78
N PHE A 172 -2.62 17.53 0.53
CA PHE A 172 -3.94 17.54 1.17
C PHE A 172 -4.76 16.25 0.92
N PRO A 173 -4.98 15.77 -0.31
CA PRO A 173 -5.64 14.49 -0.55
C PRO A 173 -4.90 13.28 0.04
N GLN A 174 -3.56 13.33 0.17
CA GLN A 174 -2.77 12.24 0.78
C GLN A 174 -3.05 12.10 2.28
N ILE A 175 -3.34 13.21 2.99
CA ILE A 175 -3.80 13.15 4.39
C ILE A 175 -5.11 12.36 4.49
N PHE A 176 -6.01 12.53 3.53
CA PHE A 176 -7.25 11.75 3.49
C PHE A 176 -7.03 10.28 3.16
N SER A 177 -5.99 9.93 2.40
CA SER A 177 -5.57 8.54 2.24
C SER A 177 -5.12 7.92 3.57
N PHE A 178 -4.33 8.64 4.36
CA PHE A 178 -3.97 8.21 5.72
C PHE A 178 -5.21 8.01 6.60
N LEU A 179 -6.12 8.99 6.63
CA LEU A 179 -7.38 8.88 7.38
C LEU A 179 -8.21 7.69 6.91
N GLY A 180 -8.27 7.45 5.60
CA GLY A 180 -8.93 6.28 5.01
C GLY A 180 -8.34 4.96 5.48
N CYS A 181 -7.01 4.82 5.51
CA CYS A 181 -6.33 3.64 6.04
C CYS A 181 -6.70 3.38 7.50
N PHE A 182 -6.61 4.39 8.34
CA PHE A 182 -6.93 4.29 9.77
C PHE A 182 -8.41 3.97 10.01
N MET A 183 -9.31 4.73 9.37
CA MET A 183 -10.75 4.53 9.51
C MET A 183 -11.23 3.21 8.91
N GLY A 184 -10.61 2.76 7.81
CA GLY A 184 -10.93 1.47 7.19
C GLY A 184 -10.63 0.30 8.11
N GLY A 185 -9.45 0.29 8.75
CA GLY A 185 -9.09 -0.70 9.75
C GLY A 185 -10.04 -0.68 10.95
N ARG A 186 -10.30 0.52 11.49
CA ARG A 186 -11.23 0.67 12.64
C ARG A 186 -12.67 0.28 12.30
N LEU A 187 -13.16 0.61 11.11
CA LEU A 187 -14.48 0.21 10.65
C LEU A 187 -14.60 -1.31 10.56
N MET A 188 -13.57 -1.98 10.05
CA MET A 188 -13.51 -3.45 10.00
C MET A 188 -13.60 -4.05 11.41
N ASP A 189 -12.82 -3.52 12.37
CA ASP A 189 -12.83 -4.00 13.76
C ASP A 189 -14.21 -3.79 14.41
N MET A 190 -14.81 -2.62 14.23
CA MET A 190 -16.16 -2.32 14.74
C MET A 190 -17.24 -3.26 14.18
N ILE A 191 -17.15 -3.59 12.88
CA ILE A 191 -18.10 -4.54 12.26
C ILE A 191 -17.87 -5.95 12.81
N SER A 192 -16.61 -6.34 13.02
CA SER A 192 -16.27 -7.64 13.61
C SER A 192 -16.75 -7.78 15.05
N GLN A 193 -16.60 -6.74 15.86
CA GLN A 193 -17.10 -6.69 17.25
C GLN A 193 -18.64 -6.81 17.34
N ARG A 194 -19.37 -6.46 16.27
CA ARG A 194 -20.82 -6.69 16.17
C ARG A 194 -21.23 -8.10 15.75
N GLY A 195 -20.28 -9.06 15.76
CA GLY A 195 -20.54 -10.47 15.47
C GLY A 195 -20.44 -10.87 14.00
N VAL A 196 -19.98 -9.96 13.13
CA VAL A 196 -19.70 -10.31 11.73
C VAL A 196 -18.31 -10.93 11.65
N ALA A 197 -18.17 -12.09 10.99
CA ALA A 197 -16.87 -12.72 10.80
C ALA A 197 -15.84 -11.73 10.19
N PRO A 198 -14.61 -11.59 10.76
CA PRO A 198 -13.62 -10.60 10.34
C PRO A 198 -13.31 -10.64 8.83
N LEU A 199 -13.24 -11.83 8.25
CA LEU A 199 -13.06 -12.02 6.81
C LEU A 199 -14.20 -11.40 5.98
N VAL A 200 -15.45 -11.54 6.44
CA VAL A 200 -16.62 -10.99 5.73
C VAL A 200 -16.66 -9.48 5.88
N ALA A 201 -16.38 -8.95 7.07
CA ALA A 201 -16.28 -7.53 7.34
C ALA A 201 -15.23 -6.88 6.45
N CYS A 202 -14.01 -7.42 6.46
CA CYS A 202 -12.89 -6.95 5.66
C CYS A 202 -13.19 -6.98 4.15
N ARG A 203 -13.71 -8.11 3.65
CA ARG A 203 -14.08 -8.28 2.24
C ARG A 203 -15.15 -7.28 1.80
N ARG A 204 -16.20 -7.07 2.59
CA ARG A 204 -17.25 -6.09 2.26
C ARG A 204 -16.69 -4.67 2.20
N THR A 205 -15.86 -4.31 3.17
CA THR A 205 -15.26 -2.98 3.24
C THR A 205 -14.34 -2.72 2.04
N VAL A 206 -13.46 -3.65 1.67
CA VAL A 206 -12.56 -3.47 0.52
C VAL A 206 -13.32 -3.42 -0.81
N VAL A 207 -14.38 -4.23 -0.97
CA VAL A 207 -15.22 -4.20 -2.19
C VAL A 207 -15.91 -2.84 -2.35
N LEU A 208 -16.53 -2.33 -1.27
CA LEU A 208 -17.24 -1.06 -1.33
C LEU A 208 -16.29 0.13 -1.53
N SER A 209 -15.16 0.14 -0.85
CA SER A 209 -14.16 1.20 -1.00
C SER A 209 -13.52 1.19 -2.40
N MET A 210 -13.20 0.02 -2.95
CA MET A 210 -12.68 -0.07 -4.32
C MET A 210 -13.72 0.31 -5.37
N LEU A 211 -14.98 -0.03 -5.16
CA LEU A 211 -16.06 0.40 -6.06
C LEU A 211 -16.20 1.92 -6.04
N ALA A 212 -16.22 2.54 -4.86
CA ALA A 212 -16.24 3.99 -4.72
C ALA A 212 -15.01 4.63 -5.38
N CYS A 213 -13.81 4.11 -5.12
CA CYS A 213 -12.57 4.59 -5.72
C CYS A 213 -12.61 4.50 -7.25
N ALA A 214 -13.07 3.38 -7.82
CA ALA A 214 -13.18 3.19 -9.27
C ALA A 214 -14.16 4.17 -9.91
N ILE A 215 -15.35 4.35 -9.31
CA ILE A 215 -16.37 5.30 -9.81
C ILE A 215 -15.83 6.72 -9.76
N LEU A 216 -15.28 7.16 -8.62
CA LEU A 216 -14.72 8.49 -8.45
C LEU A 216 -13.56 8.75 -9.42
N THR A 217 -12.70 7.75 -9.65
CA THR A 217 -11.62 7.82 -10.66
C THR A 217 -12.20 7.96 -12.08
N GLY A 218 -13.27 7.22 -12.39
CA GLY A 218 -13.96 7.34 -13.67
C GLY A 218 -14.57 8.73 -13.89
N THR A 219 -15.12 9.37 -12.85
CA THR A 219 -15.65 10.74 -12.95
C THR A 219 -14.55 11.79 -13.19
N LEU A 220 -13.33 11.57 -12.69
CA LEU A 220 -12.20 12.43 -13.00
C LEU A 220 -11.82 12.44 -14.50
N ALA A 221 -12.13 11.35 -15.21
CA ALA A 221 -11.91 11.30 -16.66
C ALA A 221 -12.75 12.32 -17.45
N LEU A 222 -13.86 12.79 -16.88
CA LEU A 222 -14.72 13.85 -17.46
C LEU A 222 -14.10 15.24 -17.36
N GLN A 223 -12.93 15.35 -16.74
CA GLN A 223 -12.18 16.59 -16.53
C GLN A 223 -13.03 17.70 -15.89
N PRO A 224 -13.64 17.46 -14.73
CA PRO A 224 -14.36 18.48 -14.00
C PRO A 224 -13.38 19.63 -13.68
N GLY A 225 -13.90 20.86 -13.56
CA GLY A 225 -13.06 22.00 -13.17
C GLY A 225 -12.31 21.76 -11.85
N SER A 226 -11.34 22.62 -11.55
CA SER A 226 -10.34 22.46 -10.48
C SER A 226 -10.91 22.10 -9.11
N ILE A 227 -11.90 22.85 -8.65
CA ILE A 227 -12.50 22.64 -7.31
C ILE A 227 -13.22 21.29 -7.22
N PRO A 228 -14.13 20.92 -8.14
CA PRO A 228 -14.72 19.59 -8.14
C PRO A 228 -13.70 18.46 -8.25
N ALA A 229 -12.64 18.64 -9.03
CA ALA A 229 -11.58 17.63 -9.17
C ALA A 229 -10.82 17.39 -7.86
N ILE A 230 -10.44 18.44 -7.12
CA ILE A 230 -9.77 18.31 -5.82
C ILE A 230 -10.69 17.60 -4.80
N VAL A 231 -11.98 17.93 -4.79
CA VAL A 231 -12.96 17.27 -3.93
C VAL A 231 -13.08 15.78 -4.29
N LEU A 232 -13.23 15.46 -5.58
CA LEU A 232 -13.28 14.07 -6.05
C LEU A 232 -12.00 13.30 -5.69
N LEU A 233 -10.82 13.90 -5.90
CA LEU A 233 -9.53 13.33 -5.54
C LEU A 233 -9.42 13.04 -4.04
N THR A 234 -9.90 13.96 -3.21
CA THR A 234 -9.90 13.79 -1.76
C THR A 234 -10.70 12.56 -1.33
N PHE A 235 -11.93 12.41 -1.85
CA PHE A 235 -12.75 11.23 -1.58
C PHE A 235 -12.20 9.96 -2.22
N THR A 236 -11.60 10.06 -3.40
CA THR A 236 -10.96 8.93 -4.07
C THR A 236 -9.78 8.39 -3.24
N LEU A 237 -8.92 9.29 -2.75
CA LEU A 237 -7.77 8.90 -1.93
C LEU A 237 -8.20 8.40 -0.55
N PHE A 238 -9.25 8.96 0.04
CA PHE A 238 -9.85 8.39 1.25
C PHE A 238 -10.34 6.95 1.00
N ALA A 239 -11.11 6.72 -0.06
CA ALA A 239 -11.59 5.37 -0.40
C ALA A 239 -10.43 4.42 -0.74
N SER A 240 -9.39 4.90 -1.44
CA SER A 240 -8.17 4.15 -1.72
C SER A 240 -7.45 3.75 -0.43
N GLY A 241 -7.33 4.64 0.54
CA GLY A 241 -6.75 4.35 1.85
C GLY A 241 -7.51 3.23 2.58
N VAL A 242 -8.85 3.30 2.62
CA VAL A 242 -9.68 2.21 3.16
C VAL A 242 -9.39 0.88 2.44
N ALA A 243 -9.27 0.90 1.11
CA ALA A 243 -8.98 -0.29 0.31
C ALA A 243 -7.57 -0.85 0.58
N VAL A 244 -6.56 0.00 0.75
CA VAL A 244 -5.18 -0.38 1.09
C VAL A 244 -5.17 -1.14 2.41
N SER A 245 -5.73 -0.55 3.47
CA SER A 245 -5.76 -1.17 4.80
C SER A 245 -6.51 -2.50 4.80
N CYS A 246 -7.76 -2.52 4.32
CA CYS A 246 -8.57 -3.73 4.31
C CYS A 246 -8.07 -4.79 3.33
N GLY A 247 -7.52 -4.39 2.18
CA GLY A 247 -6.97 -5.30 1.18
C GLY A 247 -5.72 -6.03 1.68
N TRP A 248 -4.88 -5.36 2.46
CA TRP A 248 -3.73 -5.97 3.12
C TRP A 248 -4.16 -6.90 4.27
N THR A 249 -5.00 -6.40 5.18
CA THR A 249 -5.53 -7.18 6.32
C THR A 249 -6.22 -8.47 5.85
N LEU A 250 -6.89 -8.45 4.70
CA LEU A 250 -7.57 -9.62 4.17
C LEU A 250 -6.61 -10.81 3.93
N GLY A 251 -5.37 -10.54 3.51
CA GLY A 251 -4.31 -11.54 3.40
C GLY A 251 -4.05 -12.27 4.71
N THR A 252 -4.01 -11.55 5.83
CA THR A 252 -3.77 -12.15 7.15
C THR A 252 -4.92 -13.01 7.67
N LEU A 253 -6.12 -12.83 7.12
CA LEU A 253 -7.34 -13.52 7.57
C LEU A 253 -7.64 -14.81 6.82
N ILE A 254 -7.08 -14.99 5.62
CA ILE A 254 -7.39 -16.15 4.76
C ILE A 254 -6.49 -17.36 4.98
N VAL A 255 -5.33 -17.19 5.61
CA VAL A 255 -4.35 -18.26 5.88
C VAL A 255 -4.07 -18.41 7.37
N THR A 256 -3.40 -19.51 7.73
CA THR A 256 -2.82 -19.70 9.08
C THR A 256 -1.64 -18.77 9.29
N GLU A 257 -1.36 -18.42 10.55
CA GLU A 257 -0.29 -17.47 10.92
C GLU A 257 1.07 -17.83 10.31
N ASN A 258 1.40 -19.11 10.22
CA ASN A 258 2.66 -19.58 9.63
C ASN A 258 2.81 -19.26 8.13
N ARG A 259 1.70 -19.08 7.41
CA ARG A 259 1.66 -18.83 5.95
C ARG A 259 1.41 -17.38 5.59
N VAL A 260 1.12 -16.51 6.57
CA VAL A 260 0.83 -15.10 6.33
C VAL A 260 1.98 -14.43 5.58
N ALA A 261 3.22 -14.59 6.03
CA ALA A 261 4.38 -13.96 5.40
C ALA A 261 4.56 -14.39 3.94
N THR A 262 4.33 -15.68 3.64
CA THR A 262 4.45 -16.22 2.26
C THR A 262 3.33 -15.66 1.37
N LEU A 263 2.10 -15.60 1.88
CA LEU A 263 0.98 -15.01 1.14
C LEU A 263 1.18 -13.53 0.87
N GLU A 264 1.59 -12.77 1.87
CA GLU A 264 1.87 -11.34 1.74
C GLU A 264 3.03 -11.06 0.79
N ALA A 265 4.04 -11.93 0.74
CA ALA A 265 5.11 -11.84 -0.26
C ALA A 265 4.58 -11.99 -1.69
N ILE A 266 3.67 -12.95 -1.93
CA ILE A 266 3.00 -13.11 -3.22
C ILE A 266 2.16 -11.88 -3.55
N GLN A 267 1.38 -11.41 -2.57
CA GLN A 267 0.51 -10.24 -2.71
C GLN A 267 1.32 -8.97 -2.98
N ASN A 268 2.44 -8.78 -2.28
CA ASN A 268 3.34 -7.63 -2.48
C ASN A 268 4.04 -7.65 -3.84
N THR A 269 4.36 -8.85 -4.36
CA THR A 269 4.90 -8.99 -5.72
C THR A 269 3.89 -8.52 -6.77
N GLY A 270 2.63 -8.92 -6.64
CA GLY A 270 1.54 -8.40 -7.48
C GLY A 270 1.33 -6.90 -7.31
N ALA A 271 1.35 -6.41 -6.08
CA ALA A 271 1.27 -4.99 -5.76
C ALA A 271 2.37 -4.17 -6.43
N SER A 272 3.61 -4.66 -6.40
CA SER A 272 4.76 -4.02 -7.05
C SER A 272 4.57 -3.91 -8.56
N LEU A 273 3.98 -4.92 -9.21
CA LEU A 273 3.61 -4.83 -10.63
C LEU A 273 2.59 -3.71 -10.87
N GLY A 274 1.56 -3.60 -10.03
CA GLY A 274 0.61 -2.49 -10.09
C GLY A 274 1.28 -1.13 -9.92
N GLY A 275 2.20 -1.04 -8.96
CA GLY A 275 2.98 0.16 -8.65
C GLY A 275 3.88 0.62 -9.82
N VAL A 276 4.47 -0.30 -10.57
CA VAL A 276 5.30 -0.01 -11.75
C VAL A 276 4.43 0.32 -12.97
N LEU A 277 3.35 -0.43 -13.19
CA LEU A 277 2.50 -0.25 -14.36
C LEU A 277 1.70 1.06 -14.31
N ALA A 278 1.30 1.52 -13.13
CA ALA A 278 0.49 2.72 -12.99
C ALA A 278 1.20 3.98 -13.54
N PRO A 279 2.40 4.37 -13.07
CA PRO A 279 3.07 5.54 -13.61
C PRO A 279 3.48 5.37 -15.08
N LEU A 280 3.89 4.16 -15.49
CA LEU A 280 4.30 3.87 -16.86
C LEU A 280 3.14 4.06 -17.85
N LEU A 281 2.02 3.37 -17.62
CA LEU A 281 0.86 3.43 -18.51
C LEU A 281 0.21 4.82 -18.51
N THR A 282 0.16 5.47 -17.36
CA THR A 282 -0.34 6.85 -17.25
C THR A 282 0.52 7.81 -18.05
N GLY A 283 1.85 7.71 -17.95
CA GLY A 283 2.77 8.54 -18.73
C GLY A 283 2.62 8.35 -20.23
N ILE A 284 2.53 7.10 -20.69
CA ILE A 284 2.32 6.78 -22.11
C ILE A 284 0.99 7.36 -22.61
N LEU A 285 -0.10 7.16 -21.86
CA LEU A 285 -1.42 7.65 -22.24
C LEU A 285 -1.49 9.17 -22.21
N ALA A 286 -0.98 9.81 -21.16
CA ALA A 286 -0.99 11.26 -21.03
C ALA A 286 -0.16 11.94 -22.13
N THR A 287 0.96 11.34 -22.55
CA THR A 287 1.79 11.86 -23.65
C THR A 287 1.11 11.65 -25.00
N ARG A 288 0.55 10.46 -25.23
CA ARG A 288 -0.07 10.12 -26.53
C ARG A 288 -1.34 10.90 -26.81
N TYR A 289 -2.16 11.12 -25.79
CA TYR A 289 -3.47 11.78 -25.95
C TYR A 289 -3.49 13.24 -25.48
N GLY A 290 -2.38 13.75 -24.95
CA GLY A 290 -2.31 15.12 -24.42
C GLY A 290 -3.15 15.38 -23.17
N SER A 291 -3.79 14.33 -22.61
CA SER A 291 -4.75 14.39 -21.51
C SER A 291 -4.61 13.19 -20.59
N PHE A 292 -4.94 13.37 -19.30
CA PHE A 292 -5.00 12.30 -18.31
C PHE A 292 -6.31 11.49 -18.35
N GLY A 293 -7.33 11.93 -19.07
CA GLY A 293 -8.63 11.26 -19.17
C GLY A 293 -8.52 9.75 -19.49
N PRO A 294 -7.82 9.34 -20.57
CA PRO A 294 -7.63 7.93 -20.89
C PRO A 294 -6.95 7.11 -19.77
N ALA A 295 -6.03 7.72 -19.02
CA ALA A 295 -5.39 7.06 -17.89
C ALA A 295 -6.36 6.83 -16.73
N PHE A 296 -7.25 7.79 -16.44
CA PHE A 296 -8.30 7.61 -15.43
C PHE A 296 -9.34 6.57 -15.84
N ILE A 297 -9.70 6.47 -17.14
CA ILE A 297 -10.59 5.41 -17.64
C ILE A 297 -9.95 4.04 -17.45
N LEU A 298 -8.66 3.89 -17.81
CA LEU A 298 -7.92 2.65 -17.58
C LEU A 298 -7.88 2.28 -16.09
N ALA A 299 -7.57 3.26 -15.24
CA ALA A 299 -7.53 3.05 -13.79
C ALA A 299 -8.90 2.66 -13.21
N CYS A 300 -9.98 3.27 -13.68
CA CYS A 300 -11.36 2.87 -13.35
C CYS A 300 -11.60 1.40 -13.73
N GLY A 301 -11.24 0.98 -14.92
CA GLY A 301 -11.35 -0.42 -15.37
C GLY A 301 -10.58 -1.39 -14.48
N ILE A 302 -9.33 -1.06 -14.14
CA ILE A 302 -8.51 -1.86 -13.22
C ILE A 302 -9.14 -1.94 -11.82
N GLY A 303 -9.67 -0.82 -11.33
CA GLY A 303 -10.41 -0.77 -10.07
C GLY A 303 -11.63 -1.68 -10.06
N LEU A 304 -12.42 -1.69 -11.14
CA LEU A 304 -13.57 -2.60 -11.30
C LEU A 304 -13.15 -4.07 -11.36
N VAL A 305 -12.03 -4.39 -12.02
CA VAL A 305 -11.45 -5.75 -11.99
C VAL A 305 -11.10 -6.14 -10.56
N SER A 306 -10.48 -5.26 -9.76
CA SER A 306 -10.22 -5.50 -8.34
C SER A 306 -11.50 -5.80 -7.56
N VAL A 307 -12.58 -5.04 -7.79
CA VAL A 307 -13.89 -5.30 -7.16
C VAL A 307 -14.38 -6.71 -7.49
N VAL A 308 -14.29 -7.12 -8.75
CA VAL A 308 -14.69 -8.48 -9.18
C VAL A 308 -13.82 -9.54 -8.51
N MET A 309 -12.51 -9.34 -8.43
CA MET A 309 -11.58 -10.28 -7.78
C MET A 309 -11.92 -10.43 -6.28
N TYR A 310 -12.13 -9.35 -5.54
CA TYR A 310 -12.52 -9.42 -4.14
C TYR A 310 -13.95 -9.97 -3.94
N HIS A 311 -14.89 -9.67 -4.84
CA HIS A 311 -16.27 -10.11 -4.70
C HIS A 311 -16.51 -11.55 -5.12
N LYS A 312 -16.03 -11.96 -6.31
CA LYS A 312 -16.26 -13.28 -6.91
C LYS A 312 -15.07 -14.22 -6.79
N GLY A 313 -13.87 -13.70 -6.59
CA GLY A 313 -12.64 -14.46 -6.53
C GLY A 313 -12.56 -15.37 -5.30
N PHE A 314 -13.11 -14.95 -4.18
CA PHE A 314 -13.07 -15.70 -2.92
C PHE A 314 -14.07 -16.83 -2.86
N SER A 315 -13.61 -18.03 -2.54
CA SER A 315 -14.42 -19.24 -2.43
C SER A 315 -15.21 -19.37 -1.11
N GLY A 316 -15.20 -18.37 -0.24
CA GLY A 316 -15.87 -18.38 1.08
C GLY A 316 -15.25 -19.31 2.11
N ARG A 317 -14.27 -20.14 1.72
CA ARG A 317 -13.51 -21.01 2.63
C ARG A 317 -12.20 -20.34 3.00
N THR A 318 -11.88 -20.32 4.30
CA THR A 318 -10.54 -19.93 4.77
C THR A 318 -9.55 -21.06 4.44
N LEU A 319 -8.33 -20.71 4.06
CA LEU A 319 -7.25 -21.69 3.80
C LEU A 319 -6.62 -22.18 5.12
N LYS A 320 -7.44 -22.32 6.17
CA LYS A 320 -7.00 -22.69 7.51
C LYS A 320 -6.99 -24.20 7.77
N SER A 321 -7.33 -24.98 6.76
CA SER A 321 -7.27 -26.45 6.83
C SER A 321 -6.10 -27.01 6.05
#